data_dfde75475bf3f8b618c81fd08d75e848
#
_entry.id   dfde75475bf3f8b618c81fd08d75e848
#
_cell.length_a   1.000
_cell.length_b   1.000
_cell.length_c   1.000
_cell.angle_alpha   90.00
_cell.angle_beta   90.00
_cell.angle_gamma   90.00
#
_symmetry.space_group_name_H-M   'P 1'
#
loop_
_entity.id
_entity.type
_entity.pdbx_description
1 polymer ?
#
loop_
_entity_poly.entity_id
_entity_poly.type
_entity_poly.pdbx_seq_one_letter_code
_entity_poly.pdbx_strand_id
1 'polypeptide(L)'
;MILLGLKCVTSIYPLRLYCGLRFCDVKDLTYKNIDYTNHLLKFEQNKTKGHSANSGVVIPLNDGLLSLIGEDPENLDSSIFNLPTYESCCKSVKRWVKRAGINKHISWHMARHTFGTLALSAGIPIESIAKMMGHASIASTQI
;
A
#
# COMPACT_ATOMS: atom_id res chain seq x y z
N MET A 1 -0.61 -24.65 3.64
CA MET A 1 -0.14 -23.49 4.43
C MET A 1 0.83 -22.56 3.68
N ILE A 2 1.72 -23.06 2.85
CA ILE A 2 2.69 -22.26 2.07
C ILE A 2 2.02 -21.45 0.94
N LEU A 3 0.92 -21.93 0.36
CA LEU A 3 0.19 -21.26 -0.72
C LEU A 3 -0.59 -20.01 -0.26
N LEU A 4 -1.13 -20.00 0.98
CA LEU A 4 -1.84 -18.82 1.51
C LEU A 4 -0.90 -17.61 1.71
N GLY A 5 0.31 -17.86 2.22
CA GLY A 5 1.30 -16.78 2.41
C GLY A 5 1.82 -16.18 1.09
N LEU A 6 1.87 -16.98 0.02
CA LEU A 6 2.28 -16.48 -1.30
C LEU A 6 1.17 -15.63 -1.95
N LYS A 7 -0.10 -16.03 -1.82
CA LYS A 7 -1.24 -15.25 -2.34
C LYS A 7 -1.31 -13.87 -1.67
N CYS A 8 -1.06 -13.79 -0.35
CA CYS A 8 -1.06 -12.54 0.38
C CYS A 8 0.00 -11.56 -0.13
N VAL A 9 1.26 -11.99 -0.31
CA VAL A 9 2.35 -11.12 -0.77
C VAL A 9 2.17 -10.72 -2.24
N THR A 10 1.74 -11.63 -3.10
CA THR A 10 1.51 -11.35 -4.53
C THR A 10 0.33 -10.41 -4.77
N SER A 11 -0.68 -10.42 -3.90
CA SER A 11 -1.83 -9.51 -4.00
C SER A 11 -1.52 -8.11 -3.42
N ILE A 12 -0.71 -8.04 -2.36
CA ILE A 12 -0.45 -6.78 -1.65
C ILE A 12 0.70 -5.99 -2.27
N TYR A 13 1.67 -6.64 -2.90
CA TYR A 13 2.73 -5.94 -3.62
C TYR A 13 2.16 -5.03 -4.72
N PRO A 14 1.19 -5.47 -5.54
CA PRO A 14 0.45 -4.59 -6.45
C PRO A 14 -0.28 -3.45 -5.74
N LEU A 15 -0.96 -3.70 -4.62
CA LEU A 15 -1.61 -2.62 -3.86
C LEU A 15 -0.62 -1.50 -3.50
N ARG A 16 0.59 -1.83 -3.08
CA ARG A 16 1.62 -0.83 -2.80
C ARG A 16 2.13 -0.11 -4.05
N LEU A 17 2.18 -0.79 -5.19
CA LEU A 17 2.50 -0.18 -6.48
C LEU A 17 1.46 0.85 -6.89
N TYR A 18 0.18 0.64 -6.53
CA TYR A 18 -0.92 1.54 -6.89
C TYR A 18 -1.19 2.64 -5.86
N CYS A 19 -0.85 2.43 -4.58
CA CYS A 19 -1.19 3.37 -3.51
C CYS A 19 0.03 3.97 -2.81
N GLY A 20 1.22 3.43 -2.99
CA GLY A 20 2.44 3.91 -2.34
C GLY A 20 2.46 3.80 -0.81
N LEU A 21 1.57 3.02 -0.19
CA LEU A 21 1.42 2.92 1.27
C LEU A 21 2.63 2.30 1.96
N ARG A 22 2.87 2.67 3.22
CA ARG A 22 3.87 2.02 4.07
C ARG A 22 3.39 0.64 4.49
N PHE A 23 4.32 -0.26 4.80
CA PHE A 23 3.98 -1.61 5.26
C PHE A 23 3.13 -1.60 6.54
N CYS A 24 3.51 -0.78 7.53
CA CYS A 24 2.77 -0.65 8.77
C CYS A 24 1.33 -0.17 8.54
N ASP A 25 1.15 0.83 7.66
CA ASP A 25 -0.18 1.36 7.36
C ASP A 25 -1.04 0.28 6.69
N VAL A 26 -0.51 -0.45 5.70
CA VAL A 26 -1.23 -1.55 5.02
C VAL A 26 -1.59 -2.68 5.99
N LYS A 27 -0.70 -3.00 6.94
CA LYS A 27 -0.94 -4.06 7.91
C LYS A 27 -2.11 -3.75 8.84
N ASP A 28 -2.27 -2.47 9.18
CA ASP A 28 -3.27 -2.02 10.15
C ASP A 28 -4.60 -1.60 9.50
N LEU A 29 -4.71 -1.71 8.15
CA LEU A 29 -5.96 -1.44 7.45
C LEU A 29 -7.03 -2.45 7.82
N THR A 30 -8.20 -1.93 8.18
CA THR A 30 -9.43 -2.68 8.38
C THR A 30 -10.48 -2.26 7.36
N TYR A 31 -11.52 -3.02 7.22
CA TYR A 31 -12.61 -2.69 6.30
C TYR A 31 -13.34 -1.39 6.68
N LYS A 32 -13.26 -0.93 7.94
CA LYS A 32 -13.72 0.41 8.36
C LYS A 32 -13.06 1.57 7.59
N ASN A 33 -11.87 1.33 7.05
CA ASN A 33 -11.14 2.31 6.28
C ASN A 33 -11.66 2.48 4.85
N ILE A 34 -12.55 1.59 4.39
CA ILE A 34 -13.09 1.60 3.04
C ILE A 34 -14.46 2.27 3.01
N ASP A 35 -14.57 3.28 2.17
CA ASP A 35 -15.84 3.89 1.79
C ASP A 35 -16.25 3.30 0.43
N TYR A 36 -17.02 2.22 0.47
CA TYR A 36 -17.46 1.50 -0.74
C TYR A 36 -18.38 2.35 -1.63
N THR A 37 -19.15 3.27 -1.03
CA THR A 37 -20.07 4.13 -1.78
C THR A 37 -19.31 5.14 -2.65
N ASN A 38 -18.24 5.73 -2.10
CA ASN A 38 -17.44 6.74 -2.79
C ASN A 38 -16.16 6.17 -3.39
N HIS A 39 -15.90 4.87 -3.26
CA HIS A 39 -14.67 4.20 -3.69
C HIS A 39 -13.42 4.87 -3.13
N LEU A 40 -13.37 5.10 -1.82
CA LEU A 40 -12.27 5.77 -1.15
C LEU A 40 -11.69 4.89 -0.02
N LEU A 41 -10.37 4.88 0.08
CA LEU A 41 -9.64 4.39 1.25
C LEU A 41 -9.28 5.59 2.13
N LYS A 42 -9.72 5.60 3.39
CA LYS A 42 -9.50 6.68 4.36
C LYS A 42 -8.86 6.11 5.62
N PHE A 43 -7.68 6.61 5.99
CA PHE A 43 -7.02 6.18 7.22
C PHE A 43 -6.04 7.24 7.74
N GLU A 44 -5.65 7.14 9.01
CA GLU A 44 -4.58 7.93 9.61
C GLU A 44 -3.27 7.13 9.61
N GLN A 45 -2.18 7.79 9.22
CA GLN A 45 -0.88 7.15 9.20
C GLN A 45 -0.32 6.95 10.62
N ASN A 46 0.18 5.76 10.92
CA ASN A 46 0.76 5.43 12.22
C ASN A 46 1.89 6.36 12.65
N LYS A 47 2.71 6.83 11.71
CA LYS A 47 3.86 7.70 12.03
C LYS A 47 3.46 9.11 12.44
N THR A 48 2.30 9.60 12.00
CA THR A 48 1.84 10.97 12.23
C THR A 48 0.57 11.05 13.08
N LYS A 49 0.06 9.90 13.52
CA LYS A 49 -1.15 9.80 14.32
C LYS A 49 -1.02 10.63 15.60
N GLY A 50 -1.90 11.60 15.77
CA GLY A 50 -1.93 12.48 16.94
C GLY A 50 -0.91 13.62 16.93
N HIS A 51 -0.03 13.74 15.95
CA HIS A 51 1.00 14.77 15.90
C HIS A 51 0.82 15.82 14.79
N SER A 52 -0.14 15.65 13.89
CA SER A 52 -0.37 16.57 12.78
C SER A 52 -1.84 16.58 12.39
N ALA A 53 -2.38 17.78 12.15
CA ALA A 53 -3.71 17.97 11.58
C ALA A 53 -3.89 17.35 10.17
N ASN A 54 -2.78 16.96 9.52
CA ASN A 54 -2.73 16.37 8.18
C ASN A 54 -2.35 14.88 8.18
N SER A 55 -2.61 14.14 9.26
CA SER A 55 -2.32 12.70 9.33
C SER A 55 -3.25 11.83 8.48
N GLY A 56 -4.40 12.38 8.06
CA GLY A 56 -5.40 11.70 7.24
C GLY A 56 -4.93 11.52 5.80
N VAL A 57 -4.98 10.29 5.31
CA VAL A 57 -4.73 9.93 3.90
C VAL A 57 -6.03 9.48 3.27
N VAL A 58 -6.31 10.03 2.08
CA VAL A 58 -7.47 9.64 1.27
C VAL A 58 -6.95 9.19 -0.10
N ILE A 59 -7.29 7.98 -0.49
CA ILE A 59 -6.86 7.38 -1.76
C ILE A 59 -8.09 6.92 -2.53
N PRO A 60 -8.29 7.35 -3.78
CA PRO A 60 -9.33 6.80 -4.64
C PRO A 60 -9.01 5.34 -5.00
N LEU A 61 -10.02 4.50 -4.92
CA LEU A 61 -9.93 3.07 -5.23
C LEU A 61 -10.51 2.84 -6.63
N ASN A 62 -9.70 2.31 -7.52
CA ASN A 62 -10.18 1.80 -8.81
C ASN A 62 -10.70 0.37 -8.68
N ASP A 63 -11.37 -0.15 -9.72
CA ASP A 63 -11.97 -1.49 -9.71
C ASP A 63 -10.95 -2.59 -9.42
N GLY A 64 -9.70 -2.43 -9.89
CA GLY A 64 -8.62 -3.37 -9.60
C GLY A 64 -8.24 -3.42 -8.12
N LEU A 65 -8.22 -2.27 -7.45
CA LEU A 65 -7.97 -2.19 -6.01
C LEU A 65 -9.15 -2.73 -5.20
N LEU A 66 -10.38 -2.41 -5.61
CA LEU A 66 -11.60 -2.95 -4.99
C LEU A 66 -11.63 -4.47 -5.10
N SER A 67 -11.29 -5.03 -6.26
CA SER A 67 -11.19 -6.49 -6.44
C SER A 67 -10.13 -7.15 -5.56
N LEU A 68 -9.03 -6.44 -5.24
CA LEU A 68 -8.01 -6.93 -4.31
C LEU A 68 -8.46 -6.88 -2.85
N ILE A 69 -9.23 -5.86 -2.48
CA ILE A 69 -9.78 -5.65 -1.13
C ILE A 69 -10.91 -6.64 -0.87
N GLY A 70 -11.75 -6.89 -1.87
CA GLY A 70 -12.94 -7.73 -1.77
C GLY A 70 -14.20 -6.96 -1.42
N GLU A 71 -15.27 -7.71 -1.24
CA GLU A 71 -16.59 -7.16 -0.90
C GLU A 71 -16.67 -6.74 0.56
N ASP A 72 -17.67 -5.93 0.88
CA ASP A 72 -17.96 -5.45 2.22
C ASP A 72 -18.28 -6.65 3.17
N PRO A 73 -17.45 -6.89 4.18
CA PRO A 73 -17.67 -8.01 5.09
C PRO A 73 -18.67 -7.64 6.20
N GLU A 74 -19.27 -8.64 6.85
CA GLU A 74 -20.13 -8.44 8.03
C GLU A 74 -19.37 -7.78 9.20
N ASN A 75 -18.07 -8.06 9.32
CA ASN A 75 -17.22 -7.50 10.39
C ASN A 75 -16.24 -6.47 9.84
N LEU A 76 -16.59 -5.20 9.94
CA LEU A 76 -15.78 -4.06 9.50
C LEU A 76 -14.46 -3.88 10.29
N ASP A 77 -14.36 -4.45 11.50
CA ASP A 77 -13.13 -4.39 12.32
C ASP A 77 -12.08 -5.41 11.88
N SER A 78 -12.43 -6.33 11.02
CA SER A 78 -11.47 -7.31 10.50
C SER A 78 -10.43 -6.66 9.61
N SER A 79 -9.20 -7.18 9.68
CA SER A 79 -8.10 -6.72 8.83
C SER A 79 -8.36 -7.09 7.38
N ILE A 80 -8.17 -6.14 6.45
CA ILE A 80 -8.27 -6.39 5.01
C ILE A 80 -7.19 -7.38 4.57
N PHE A 81 -5.97 -7.24 5.13
CA PHE A 81 -4.82 -8.05 4.76
C PHE A 81 -4.20 -8.70 6.00
N ASN A 82 -4.25 -10.02 6.06
CA ASN A 82 -3.55 -10.77 7.09
C ASN A 82 -2.06 -10.91 6.73
N LEU A 83 -1.29 -9.85 6.97
CA LEU A 83 0.12 -9.79 6.64
C LEU A 83 0.99 -10.45 7.70
N PRO A 84 1.94 -11.31 7.27
CA PRO A 84 2.98 -11.79 8.17
C PRO A 84 3.93 -10.66 8.57
N THR A 85 5.02 -10.98 9.25
CA THR A 85 6.04 -9.99 9.61
C THR A 85 6.68 -9.35 8.38
N TYR A 86 7.18 -8.12 8.52
CA TYR A 86 7.89 -7.41 7.45
C TYR A 86 9.03 -8.24 6.84
N GLU A 87 9.80 -8.92 7.70
CA GLU A 87 10.89 -9.79 7.28
C GLU A 87 10.41 -10.97 6.43
N SER A 88 9.30 -11.60 6.82
CA SER A 88 8.68 -12.69 6.06
C SER A 88 8.21 -12.22 4.68
N CYS A 89 7.63 -11.03 4.62
CA CYS A 89 7.24 -10.39 3.36
C CYS A 89 8.45 -10.12 2.48
N CYS A 90 9.53 -9.58 3.02
CA CYS A 90 10.78 -9.35 2.28
C CYS A 90 11.39 -10.65 1.74
N LYS A 91 11.39 -11.72 2.54
CA LYS A 91 11.84 -13.05 2.09
C LYS A 91 10.98 -13.59 0.95
N SER A 92 9.67 -13.37 1.01
CA SER A 92 8.73 -13.79 -0.03
C SER A 92 8.93 -13.04 -1.34
N VAL A 93 9.14 -11.71 -1.28
CA VAL A 93 9.48 -10.90 -2.46
C VAL A 93 10.79 -11.38 -3.10
N LYS A 94 11.84 -11.61 -2.31
CA LYS A 94 13.12 -12.13 -2.82
C LYS A 94 12.95 -13.47 -3.53
N ARG A 95 12.17 -14.40 -2.96
CA ARG A 95 11.88 -15.70 -3.60
C ARG A 95 11.11 -15.54 -4.90
N TRP A 96 10.14 -14.63 -4.93
CA TRP A 96 9.34 -14.34 -6.11
C TRP A 96 10.21 -13.78 -7.25
N VAL A 97 11.03 -12.78 -6.96
CA VAL A 97 11.98 -12.16 -7.91
C VAL A 97 12.94 -13.21 -8.49
N LYS A 98 13.50 -14.08 -7.63
CA LYS A 98 14.38 -15.19 -8.05
C LYS A 98 13.67 -16.17 -8.99
N ARG A 99 12.41 -16.54 -8.68
CA ARG A 99 11.61 -17.43 -9.55
C ARG A 99 11.29 -16.79 -10.90
N ALA A 100 11.12 -15.48 -10.96
CA ALA A 100 10.89 -14.75 -12.19
C ALA A 100 12.17 -14.57 -13.03
N GLY A 101 13.32 -15.08 -12.60
CA GLY A 101 14.60 -14.93 -13.31
C GLY A 101 15.15 -13.49 -13.30
N ILE A 102 14.62 -12.63 -12.43
CA ILE A 102 15.03 -11.22 -12.36
C ILE A 102 16.31 -11.12 -11.53
N ASN A 103 17.41 -10.69 -12.16
CA ASN A 103 18.69 -10.49 -11.51
C ASN A 103 18.89 -9.04 -11.04
N LYS A 104 17.89 -8.55 -10.26
CA LYS A 104 17.95 -7.21 -9.63
C LYS A 104 17.54 -7.32 -8.17
N HIS A 105 18.14 -6.49 -7.33
CA HIS A 105 17.69 -6.37 -5.95
C HIS A 105 16.34 -5.64 -5.92
N ILE A 106 15.26 -6.37 -5.63
CA ILE A 106 13.93 -5.81 -5.44
C ILE A 106 13.54 -5.97 -3.98
N SER A 107 13.21 -4.86 -3.35
CA SER A 107 12.79 -4.82 -1.97
C SER A 107 11.30 -4.47 -1.86
N TRP A 108 10.72 -4.77 -0.71
CA TRP A 108 9.35 -4.38 -0.40
C TRP A 108 9.14 -2.87 -0.49
N HIS A 109 10.15 -2.07 -0.13
CA HIS A 109 10.06 -0.60 -0.15
C HIS A 109 10.08 -0.01 -1.57
N MET A 110 10.69 -0.70 -2.52
CA MET A 110 10.78 -0.21 -3.92
C MET A 110 9.41 -0.07 -4.59
N ALA A 111 8.41 -0.87 -4.19
CA ALA A 111 7.05 -0.71 -4.69
C ALA A 111 6.50 0.71 -4.44
N ARG A 112 6.81 1.29 -3.28
CA ARG A 112 6.41 2.66 -2.94
C ARG A 112 7.15 3.71 -3.78
N HIS A 113 8.45 3.52 -4.03
CA HIS A 113 9.19 4.40 -4.94
C HIS A 113 8.65 4.31 -6.37
N THR A 114 8.34 3.10 -6.82
CA THR A 114 7.75 2.88 -8.16
C THR A 114 6.41 3.60 -8.30
N PHE A 115 5.56 3.58 -7.27
CA PHE A 115 4.32 4.38 -7.27
C PHE A 115 4.62 5.86 -7.50
N GLY A 116 5.54 6.45 -6.73
CA GLY A 116 5.90 7.87 -6.87
C GLY A 116 6.39 8.21 -8.27
N THR A 117 7.26 7.37 -8.84
CA THR A 117 7.81 7.57 -10.19
C THR A 117 6.72 7.45 -11.26
N LEU A 118 5.86 6.42 -11.19
CA LEU A 118 4.78 6.21 -12.14
C LEU A 118 3.75 7.34 -12.08
N ALA A 119 3.37 7.78 -10.89
CA ALA A 119 2.43 8.87 -10.69
C ALA A 119 2.98 10.19 -11.25
N LEU A 120 4.28 10.48 -11.03
CA LEU A 120 4.95 11.65 -11.58
C LEU A 120 5.01 11.57 -13.12
N SER A 121 5.34 10.41 -13.67
CA SER A 121 5.36 10.19 -15.14
C SER A 121 3.98 10.31 -15.76
N ALA A 122 2.92 10.04 -15.01
CA ALA A 122 1.53 10.24 -15.43
C ALA A 122 1.06 11.71 -15.31
N GLY A 123 1.95 12.63 -14.91
CA GLY A 123 1.66 14.06 -14.78
C GLY A 123 0.94 14.45 -13.49
N ILE A 124 0.88 13.58 -12.48
CA ILE A 124 0.31 13.93 -11.17
C ILE A 124 1.25 14.90 -10.46
N PRO A 125 0.75 16.05 -9.96
CA PRO A 125 1.58 17.01 -9.22
C PRO A 125 2.26 16.37 -8.01
N ILE A 126 3.53 16.71 -7.79
CA ILE A 126 4.35 16.13 -6.71
C ILE A 126 3.73 16.34 -5.31
N GLU A 127 3.02 17.45 -5.11
CA GLU A 127 2.30 17.76 -3.88
C GLU A 127 1.17 16.74 -3.63
N SER A 128 0.45 16.36 -4.69
CA SER A 128 -0.61 15.35 -4.61
C SER A 128 -0.02 13.96 -4.31
N ILE A 129 1.09 13.62 -4.96
CA ILE A 129 1.83 12.38 -4.70
C ILE A 129 2.32 12.34 -3.25
N ALA A 130 2.89 13.44 -2.75
CA ALA A 130 3.35 13.55 -1.37
C ALA A 130 2.21 13.31 -0.38
N LYS A 131 1.03 13.90 -0.61
CA LYS A 131 -0.18 13.68 0.21
C LYS A 131 -0.64 12.23 0.16
N MET A 132 -0.76 11.63 -1.03
CA MET A 132 -1.16 10.22 -1.18
C MET A 132 -0.18 9.27 -0.48
N MET A 133 1.12 9.55 -0.57
CA MET A 133 2.15 8.80 0.14
C MET A 133 2.21 9.14 1.63
N GLY A 134 1.55 10.22 2.08
CA GLY A 134 1.60 10.72 3.45
C GLY A 134 3.00 11.17 3.86
N HIS A 135 3.66 11.90 3.00
CA HIS A 135 4.91 12.57 3.34
C HIS A 135 4.61 13.90 4.04
N ALA A 136 5.29 14.16 5.16
CA ALA A 136 5.16 15.41 5.89
C ALA A 136 5.77 16.60 5.12
N SER A 137 6.69 16.34 4.18
CA SER A 137 7.28 17.34 3.32
C SER A 137 7.48 16.83 1.89
N ILE A 138 7.41 17.74 0.93
CA ILE A 138 7.64 17.47 -0.51
C ILE A 138 9.06 16.95 -0.73
N ALA A 139 10.05 17.42 0.02
CA ALA A 139 11.43 16.98 -0.05
C ALA A 139 11.60 15.45 0.10
N SER A 140 10.69 14.81 0.85
CA SER A 140 10.68 13.34 0.99
C SER A 140 10.14 12.61 -0.24
N THR A 141 9.58 13.32 -1.20
CA THR A 141 9.00 12.78 -2.45
C THR A 141 9.89 13.07 -3.65
N GLN A 142 10.87 13.97 -3.51
CA GLN A 142 11.86 14.23 -4.56
C GLN A 142 12.68 12.95 -4.80
N ILE A 143 12.56 12.42 -6.01
CA ILE A 143 13.19 11.19 -6.49
C ILE A 143 14.37 11.57 -7.37
#